data_62d66c3d899cd01b9df783173751ffcc
#
_entry.id   62d66c3d899cd01b9df783173751ffcc
#
_cell.length_a   1.000
_cell.length_b   1.000
_cell.length_c   1.000
_cell.angle_alpha   90.00
_cell.angle_beta   90.00
_cell.angle_gamma   90.00
#
_symmetry.space_group_name_H-M   'P 1'
#
loop_
_entity.id
_entity.type
_entity.pdbx_description
1 polymer ?
#
loop_
_entity_poly.entity_id
_entity_poly.type
_entity_poly.pdbx_seq_one_letter_code
_entity_poly.pdbx_strand_id
1 'polypeptide(L)'
;MLKPILSVIKGIIKTMKNTMLRYMSFFFILVEVLLILMIGLFYYLLMPIKTSSVVYLPQGSVSKIIADLNTNNNKMSKIDELTLRLLGHPQAGWINIGKENLSKIDFLYKLTVAKAALESITLIPGETTVVFLDQISKQLNLSKEKLLSEYEKQARYKEGMLYPETYKIPKGINEELLIKLLLQHSQNAFKTASTKFFGDYNEKKWHDYVIIASVIQKEAANNEEMPIVASVIYNRLRIGMKLQMDGTLNYGEYSHTKITPQRIREDESSYNTYKHEGLPAEAVCNVSLNAIKAAIFPAKSDYLYFMRDKSTGQHIFTTNINDHNKAVAAQR
;
A
#
# COMPACT_ATOMS: atom_id res chain seq x y z
N MET A 1 30.71 -90.18 -19.91
CA MET A 1 30.99 -89.01 -19.05
C MET A 1 30.34 -87.67 -19.51
N LEU A 2 29.88 -87.48 -20.72
CA LEU A 2 29.35 -86.17 -21.22
C LEU A 2 27.89 -85.84 -20.84
N LYS A 3 27.00 -86.84 -20.63
CA LYS A 3 25.56 -86.61 -20.32
C LYS A 3 25.30 -85.85 -18.99
N PRO A 4 25.96 -86.08 -17.86
CA PRO A 4 25.72 -85.33 -16.62
C PRO A 4 26.18 -83.88 -16.71
N ILE A 5 27.25 -83.57 -17.42
CA ILE A 5 27.76 -82.19 -17.60
C ILE A 5 26.76 -81.38 -18.43
N LEU A 6 26.18 -81.98 -19.48
CA LEU A 6 25.18 -81.32 -20.32
C LEU A 6 23.87 -80.99 -19.56
N SER A 7 23.48 -81.88 -18.64
CA SER A 7 22.32 -81.63 -17.75
C SER A 7 22.53 -80.46 -16.80
N VAL A 8 23.69 -80.34 -16.20
CA VAL A 8 24.08 -79.26 -15.31
C VAL A 8 24.11 -77.93 -16.09
N ILE A 9 24.71 -77.86 -17.23
CA ILE A 9 24.77 -76.69 -18.11
C ILE A 9 23.35 -76.23 -18.51
N LYS A 10 22.46 -77.16 -18.91
CA LYS A 10 21.05 -76.85 -19.21
C LYS A 10 20.30 -76.27 -17.99
N GLY A 11 20.57 -76.81 -16.79
CA GLY A 11 20.03 -76.30 -15.53
C GLY A 11 20.45 -74.84 -15.23
N ILE A 12 21.76 -74.59 -15.38
CA ILE A 12 22.32 -73.25 -15.19
C ILE A 12 21.71 -72.27 -16.21
N ILE A 13 21.63 -72.60 -17.47
CA ILE A 13 21.04 -71.76 -18.53
C ILE A 13 19.56 -71.50 -18.26
N LYS A 14 18.79 -72.50 -17.81
CA LYS A 14 17.38 -72.37 -17.46
C LYS A 14 17.22 -71.43 -16.24
N THR A 15 18.07 -71.54 -15.21
CA THR A 15 18.07 -70.68 -14.05
C THR A 15 18.41 -69.26 -14.42
N MET A 16 19.47 -69.05 -15.22
CA MET A 16 19.86 -67.70 -15.71
C MET A 16 18.74 -67.07 -16.55
N LYS A 17 18.08 -67.82 -17.42
CA LYS A 17 16.94 -67.31 -18.20
C LYS A 17 15.75 -66.91 -17.31
N ASN A 18 15.42 -67.74 -16.33
CA ASN A 18 14.32 -67.40 -15.38
C ASN A 18 14.63 -66.18 -14.52
N THR A 19 15.89 -66.04 -14.09
CA THR A 19 16.34 -64.89 -13.32
C THR A 19 16.29 -63.61 -14.16
N MET A 20 16.75 -63.67 -15.39
CA MET A 20 16.68 -62.57 -16.38
C MET A 20 15.24 -62.15 -16.66
N LEU A 21 14.30 -63.12 -16.87
CA LEU A 21 12.89 -62.85 -17.06
C LEU A 21 12.25 -62.13 -15.84
N ARG A 22 12.63 -62.53 -14.60
CA ARG A 22 12.17 -61.85 -13.37
C ARG A 22 12.66 -60.42 -13.32
N TYR A 23 13.91 -60.13 -13.64
CA TYR A 23 14.43 -58.75 -13.67
C TYR A 23 13.74 -57.93 -14.77
N MET A 24 13.48 -58.52 -15.95
CA MET A 24 12.73 -57.84 -17.00
C MET A 24 11.29 -57.51 -16.55
N SER A 25 10.58 -58.46 -15.94
CA SER A 25 9.21 -58.21 -15.42
C SER A 25 9.21 -57.11 -14.35
N PHE A 26 10.18 -57.15 -13.45
CA PHE A 26 10.32 -56.11 -12.42
C PHE A 26 10.59 -54.71 -13.05
N PHE A 27 11.44 -54.66 -14.06
CA PHE A 27 11.72 -53.46 -14.82
C PHE A 27 10.45 -52.89 -15.50
N PHE A 28 9.65 -53.76 -16.17
CA PHE A 28 8.40 -53.33 -16.79
C PHE A 28 7.38 -52.80 -15.75
N ILE A 29 7.24 -53.47 -14.60
CA ILE A 29 6.37 -53.02 -13.51
C ILE A 29 6.84 -51.66 -13.02
N LEU A 30 8.15 -51.45 -12.85
CA LEU A 30 8.70 -50.16 -12.43
C LEU A 30 8.38 -49.05 -13.44
N VAL A 31 8.51 -49.34 -14.74
CA VAL A 31 8.18 -48.39 -15.82
C VAL A 31 6.68 -48.06 -15.81
N GLU A 32 5.82 -49.06 -15.65
CA GLU A 32 4.36 -48.86 -15.55
C GLU A 32 4.00 -47.98 -14.35
N VAL A 33 4.57 -48.23 -13.17
CA VAL A 33 4.36 -47.42 -11.96
C VAL A 33 4.82 -45.97 -12.19
N LEU A 34 5.99 -45.79 -12.81
CA LEU A 34 6.50 -44.45 -13.15
C LEU A 34 5.57 -43.70 -14.12
N LEU A 35 5.05 -44.41 -15.13
CA LEU A 35 4.10 -43.84 -16.08
C LEU A 35 2.79 -43.42 -15.40
N ILE A 36 2.25 -44.24 -14.49
CA ILE A 36 1.03 -43.91 -13.73
C ILE A 36 1.28 -42.70 -12.84
N LEU A 37 2.42 -42.62 -12.14
CA LEU A 37 2.78 -41.48 -11.33
C LEU A 37 2.95 -40.20 -12.17
N MET A 38 3.54 -40.31 -13.34
CA MET A 38 3.72 -39.21 -14.29
C MET A 38 2.36 -38.68 -14.81
N ILE A 39 1.46 -39.60 -15.18
CA ILE A 39 0.09 -39.26 -15.61
C ILE A 39 -0.66 -38.56 -14.45
N GLY A 40 -0.56 -39.08 -13.23
CA GLY A 40 -1.17 -38.49 -12.04
C GLY A 40 -0.63 -37.07 -11.74
N LEU A 41 0.69 -36.87 -11.88
CA LEU A 41 1.32 -35.56 -11.74
C LEU A 41 0.83 -34.58 -12.82
N PHE A 42 0.78 -35.03 -14.09
CA PHE A 42 0.23 -34.21 -15.19
C PHE A 42 -1.21 -33.81 -14.94
N TYR A 43 -2.05 -34.78 -14.56
CA TYR A 43 -3.45 -34.48 -14.20
C TYR A 43 -3.54 -33.45 -13.07
N TYR A 44 -2.75 -33.62 -12.00
CA TYR A 44 -2.71 -32.67 -10.88
C TYR A 44 -2.30 -31.25 -11.30
N LEU A 45 -1.27 -31.12 -12.13
CA LEU A 45 -0.77 -29.83 -12.62
C LEU A 45 -1.74 -29.13 -13.60
N LEU A 46 -2.56 -29.89 -14.30
CA LEU A 46 -3.60 -29.38 -15.20
C LEU A 46 -4.90 -29.02 -14.48
N MET A 47 -5.07 -29.35 -13.19
CA MET A 47 -6.27 -28.99 -12.42
C MET A 47 -6.48 -27.48 -12.42
N PRO A 48 -7.75 -27.03 -12.59
CA PRO A 48 -8.04 -25.61 -12.57
C PRO A 48 -7.85 -25.01 -11.17
N ILE A 49 -7.31 -23.81 -11.13
CA ILE A 49 -7.21 -22.98 -9.94
C ILE A 49 -7.93 -21.67 -10.19
N LYS A 50 -8.75 -21.23 -9.20
CA LYS A 50 -9.32 -19.88 -9.15
C LYS A 50 -8.39 -19.00 -8.37
N THR A 51 -7.94 -17.91 -8.98
CA THR A 51 -7.08 -16.92 -8.35
C THR A 51 -7.61 -15.52 -8.67
N SER A 52 -7.12 -14.49 -8.00
CA SER A 52 -7.35 -13.11 -8.43
C SER A 52 -6.46 -12.78 -9.63
N SER A 53 -6.90 -11.84 -10.46
CA SER A 53 -6.08 -11.34 -11.59
C SER A 53 -4.80 -10.65 -11.13
N VAL A 54 -4.74 -10.23 -9.86
CA VAL A 54 -3.58 -9.64 -9.19
C VAL A 54 -3.27 -10.45 -7.94
N VAL A 55 -2.01 -10.84 -7.77
CA VAL A 55 -1.53 -11.64 -6.61
C VAL A 55 -0.35 -10.93 -5.96
N TYR A 56 -0.34 -10.88 -4.64
CA TYR A 56 0.81 -10.42 -3.88
C TYR A 56 1.74 -11.59 -3.56
N LEU A 57 3.02 -11.42 -3.82
CA LEU A 57 4.06 -12.40 -3.46
C LEU A 57 4.99 -11.78 -2.42
N PRO A 58 5.13 -12.38 -1.22
CA PRO A 58 6.04 -11.88 -0.21
C PRO A 58 7.49 -12.07 -0.61
N GLN A 59 8.37 -11.18 -0.15
CA GLN A 59 9.80 -11.38 -0.29
C GLN A 59 10.27 -12.56 0.55
N GLY A 60 11.05 -13.47 -0.04
CA GLY A 60 11.62 -14.61 0.67
C GLY A 60 11.68 -15.91 -0.15
N SER A 61 11.74 -17.04 0.55
CA SER A 61 11.84 -18.37 -0.07
C SER A 61 10.54 -18.78 -0.77
N VAL A 62 10.66 -19.72 -1.73
CA VAL A 62 9.48 -20.32 -2.40
C VAL A 62 8.53 -20.95 -1.38
N SER A 63 9.04 -21.57 -0.31
CA SER A 63 8.19 -22.12 0.76
C SER A 63 7.34 -21.06 1.45
N LYS A 64 7.91 -19.85 1.68
CA LYS A 64 7.18 -18.71 2.27
C LYS A 64 6.10 -18.20 1.29
N ILE A 65 6.41 -18.14 -0.01
CA ILE A 65 5.45 -17.75 -1.04
C ILE A 65 4.27 -18.74 -1.08
N ILE A 66 4.53 -20.06 -1.08
CA ILE A 66 3.49 -21.09 -1.08
C ILE A 66 2.65 -21.03 0.21
N ALA A 67 3.27 -20.78 1.36
CA ALA A 67 2.56 -20.60 2.63
C ALA A 67 1.61 -19.39 2.59
N ASP A 68 2.06 -18.26 2.05
CA ASP A 68 1.24 -17.05 1.88
C ASP A 68 0.09 -17.27 0.89
N LEU A 69 0.35 -17.93 -0.23
CA LEU A 69 -0.70 -18.30 -1.19
C LEU A 69 -1.77 -19.19 -0.55
N ASN A 70 -1.40 -20.09 0.36
CA ASN A 70 -2.35 -20.93 1.11
C ASN A 70 -3.23 -20.14 2.09
N THR A 71 -2.70 -19.11 2.75
CA THR A 71 -3.50 -18.23 3.63
C THR A 71 -4.52 -17.42 2.83
N ASN A 72 -4.25 -17.18 1.54
CA ASN A 72 -5.11 -16.44 0.61
C ASN A 72 -6.04 -17.35 -0.22
N ASN A 73 -6.45 -18.50 0.33
CA ASN A 73 -7.37 -19.49 -0.28
C ASN A 73 -6.89 -20.21 -1.56
N ASN A 74 -5.64 -20.11 -1.92
CA ASN A 74 -5.05 -20.89 -3.00
C ASN A 74 -4.54 -22.22 -2.41
N LYS A 75 -5.28 -23.31 -2.61
CA LYS A 75 -4.89 -24.65 -2.10
C LYS A 75 -3.62 -25.17 -2.81
N MET A 76 -2.45 -24.84 -2.28
CA MET A 76 -1.15 -25.27 -2.74
C MET A 76 -0.57 -26.41 -1.91
N SER A 77 0.15 -27.31 -2.54
CA SER A 77 0.78 -28.48 -1.94
C SER A 77 2.31 -28.42 -2.02
N LYS A 78 2.99 -29.42 -1.48
CA LYS A 78 4.46 -29.59 -1.66
C LYS A 78 4.85 -29.86 -3.12
N ILE A 79 3.95 -30.43 -3.93
CA ILE A 79 4.17 -30.63 -5.37
C ILE A 79 4.25 -29.26 -6.06
N ASP A 80 3.34 -28.34 -5.71
CA ASP A 80 3.35 -26.99 -6.27
C ASP A 80 4.63 -26.22 -5.87
N GLU A 81 5.08 -26.38 -4.61
CA GLU A 81 6.35 -25.82 -4.14
C GLU A 81 7.55 -26.33 -4.97
N LEU A 82 7.62 -27.65 -5.17
CA LEU A 82 8.70 -28.26 -5.97
C LEU A 82 8.63 -27.79 -7.42
N THR A 83 7.44 -27.78 -8.01
CA THR A 83 7.21 -27.32 -9.38
C THR A 83 7.65 -25.86 -9.53
N LEU A 84 7.27 -24.98 -8.59
CA LEU A 84 7.65 -23.57 -8.63
C LEU A 84 9.17 -23.38 -8.53
N ARG A 85 9.87 -24.18 -7.71
CA ARG A 85 11.34 -24.18 -7.64
C ARG A 85 12.00 -24.58 -8.96
N LEU A 86 11.40 -25.52 -9.69
CA LEU A 86 11.89 -25.96 -11.01
C LEU A 86 11.62 -24.92 -12.11
N LEU A 87 10.49 -24.21 -12.05
CA LEU A 87 10.11 -23.19 -13.02
C LEU A 87 10.92 -21.89 -12.87
N GLY A 88 11.41 -21.59 -11.67
CA GLY A 88 12.23 -20.42 -11.42
C GLY A 88 11.87 -19.70 -10.11
N HIS A 89 12.41 -18.47 -9.93
CA HIS A 89 12.18 -17.68 -8.72
C HIS A 89 11.18 -16.56 -9.03
N PRO A 90 10.00 -16.56 -8.37
CA PRO A 90 9.03 -15.47 -8.50
C PRO A 90 9.61 -14.14 -8.01
N GLN A 91 9.24 -13.05 -8.67
CA GLN A 91 9.55 -11.71 -8.17
C GLN A 91 8.58 -11.34 -7.04
N ALA A 92 9.10 -10.82 -5.94
CA ALA A 92 8.28 -10.33 -4.83
C ALA A 92 7.49 -9.08 -5.23
N GLY A 93 6.29 -8.93 -4.65
CA GLY A 93 5.41 -7.79 -4.90
C GLY A 93 4.08 -8.20 -5.53
N TRP A 94 3.33 -7.19 -5.98
CA TRP A 94 2.06 -7.40 -6.67
C TRP A 94 2.30 -7.73 -8.14
N ILE A 95 1.84 -8.90 -8.58
CA ILE A 95 1.97 -9.35 -9.96
C ILE A 95 0.59 -9.48 -10.62
N ASN A 96 0.50 -9.08 -11.88
CA ASN A 96 -0.71 -9.24 -12.69
C ASN A 96 -0.64 -10.55 -13.47
N ILE A 97 -1.46 -11.51 -13.07
CA ILE A 97 -1.59 -12.81 -13.74
C ILE A 97 -2.52 -12.73 -14.95
N GLY A 98 -3.41 -11.73 -15.01
CA GLY A 98 -4.26 -11.38 -16.13
C GLY A 98 -5.47 -12.29 -16.37
N LYS A 99 -5.63 -13.40 -15.63
CA LYS A 99 -6.77 -14.35 -15.73
C LYS A 99 -7.08 -14.94 -14.36
N GLU A 100 -8.37 -15.12 -14.09
CA GLU A 100 -8.85 -15.67 -12.81
C GLU A 100 -8.94 -17.19 -12.79
N ASN A 101 -9.02 -17.84 -13.97
CA ASN A 101 -9.08 -19.29 -14.13
C ASN A 101 -7.88 -19.75 -14.96
N LEU A 102 -7.02 -20.53 -14.36
CA LEU A 102 -5.80 -21.07 -14.96
C LEU A 102 -5.64 -22.53 -14.57
N SER A 103 -4.82 -23.30 -15.30
CA SER A 103 -4.27 -24.55 -14.77
C SER A 103 -3.25 -24.21 -13.67
N LYS A 104 -3.00 -25.15 -12.75
CA LYS A 104 -1.98 -24.98 -11.70
C LYS A 104 -0.60 -24.70 -12.31
N ILE A 105 -0.22 -25.42 -13.35
CA ILE A 105 1.08 -25.22 -14.01
C ILE A 105 1.18 -23.85 -14.64
N ASP A 106 0.12 -23.35 -15.31
CA ASP A 106 0.11 -22.02 -15.90
C ASP A 106 0.17 -20.94 -14.83
N PHE A 107 -0.54 -21.15 -13.71
CA PHE A 107 -0.48 -20.25 -12.58
C PHE A 107 0.94 -20.16 -12.01
N LEU A 108 1.56 -21.30 -11.69
CA LEU A 108 2.93 -21.34 -11.16
C LEU A 108 3.95 -20.76 -12.16
N TYR A 109 3.81 -21.05 -13.45
CA TYR A 109 4.66 -20.44 -14.48
C TYR A 109 4.48 -18.92 -14.53
N LYS A 110 3.25 -18.43 -14.49
CA LYS A 110 3.00 -16.98 -14.46
C LYS A 110 3.58 -16.29 -13.24
N LEU A 111 3.64 -16.94 -12.06
CA LEU A 111 4.32 -16.37 -10.89
C LEU A 111 5.79 -16.05 -11.16
N THR A 112 6.44 -16.77 -12.08
CA THR A 112 7.88 -16.58 -12.39
C THR A 112 8.15 -15.60 -13.52
N VAL A 113 7.20 -15.40 -14.45
CA VAL A 113 7.42 -14.61 -15.67
C VAL A 113 6.56 -13.33 -15.75
N ALA A 114 5.45 -13.27 -15.00
CA ALA A 114 4.57 -12.12 -15.04
C ALA A 114 5.26 -10.91 -14.41
N LYS A 115 5.53 -9.91 -15.23
CA LYS A 115 5.92 -8.59 -14.77
C LYS A 115 4.65 -7.82 -14.40
N ALA A 116 4.66 -7.11 -13.27
CA ALA A 116 3.59 -6.19 -12.97
C ALA A 116 3.56 -5.07 -14.02
N ALA A 117 2.51 -5.00 -14.82
CA ALA A 117 2.23 -3.80 -15.59
C ALA A 117 1.78 -2.74 -14.58
N LEU A 118 2.64 -1.77 -14.31
CA LEU A 118 2.42 -0.76 -13.29
C LEU A 118 1.88 0.53 -13.93
N GLU A 119 0.87 1.10 -13.34
CA GLU A 119 0.46 2.49 -13.56
C GLU A 119 0.97 3.37 -12.43
N SER A 120 1.33 4.61 -12.77
CA SER A 120 1.81 5.58 -11.78
C SER A 120 0.70 6.54 -11.42
N ILE A 121 0.40 6.65 -10.12
CA ILE A 121 -0.59 7.58 -9.59
C ILE A 121 0.08 8.36 -8.47
N THR A 122 -0.03 9.70 -8.53
CA THR A 122 0.62 10.58 -7.56
C THR A 122 -0.41 11.19 -6.61
N LEU A 123 -0.23 10.93 -5.31
CA LEU A 123 -0.88 11.71 -4.25
C LEU A 123 0.02 12.90 -3.92
N ILE A 124 -0.47 14.10 -4.14
CA ILE A 124 0.25 15.33 -3.79
C ILE A 124 -0.03 15.72 -2.32
N PRO A 125 0.95 16.30 -1.60
CA PRO A 125 0.71 16.84 -0.26
C PRO A 125 -0.38 17.91 -0.27
N GLY A 126 -1.28 17.84 0.70
CA GLY A 126 -2.42 18.75 0.80
C GLY A 126 -3.68 18.24 0.11
N GLU A 127 -3.63 17.14 -0.64
CA GLU A 127 -4.82 16.55 -1.24
C GLU A 127 -5.61 15.72 -0.23
N THR A 128 -6.93 15.74 -0.36
CA THR A 128 -7.82 14.94 0.49
C THR A 128 -7.96 13.53 -0.06
N THR A 129 -8.24 12.58 0.82
CA THR A 129 -8.41 11.18 0.46
C THR A 129 -9.54 10.98 -0.54
N VAL A 130 -10.68 11.66 -0.36
CA VAL A 130 -11.84 11.51 -1.24
C VAL A 130 -11.55 11.99 -2.66
N VAL A 131 -10.83 13.10 -2.82
CA VAL A 131 -10.43 13.64 -4.14
C VAL A 131 -9.39 12.73 -4.79
N PHE A 132 -8.42 12.24 -4.03
CA PHE A 132 -7.43 11.30 -4.53
C PHE A 132 -8.04 9.97 -4.98
N LEU A 133 -8.99 9.40 -4.22
CA LEU A 133 -9.70 8.18 -4.62
C LEU A 133 -10.58 8.38 -5.84
N ASP A 134 -11.17 9.58 -6.01
CA ASP A 134 -11.88 9.95 -7.24
C ASP A 134 -10.95 10.02 -8.46
N GLN A 135 -9.74 10.58 -8.29
CA GLN A 135 -8.70 10.57 -9.34
C GLN A 135 -8.32 9.14 -9.73
N ILE A 136 -8.07 8.28 -8.73
CA ILE A 136 -7.74 6.87 -8.95
C ILE A 136 -8.85 6.14 -9.69
N SER A 137 -10.11 6.35 -9.27
CA SER A 137 -11.27 5.69 -9.88
C SER A 137 -11.34 5.96 -11.40
N LYS A 138 -11.11 7.21 -11.80
CA LYS A 138 -11.10 7.62 -13.21
C LYS A 138 -9.90 7.05 -13.96
N GLN A 139 -8.72 7.07 -13.37
CA GLN A 139 -7.50 6.62 -14.04
C GLN A 139 -7.45 5.11 -14.23
N LEU A 140 -7.90 4.34 -13.23
CA LEU A 140 -7.87 2.87 -13.25
C LEU A 140 -9.19 2.22 -13.66
N ASN A 141 -10.23 3.02 -13.98
CA ASN A 141 -11.58 2.55 -14.28
C ASN A 141 -12.17 1.66 -13.16
N LEU A 142 -12.07 2.16 -11.92
CA LEU A 142 -12.59 1.54 -10.70
C LEU A 142 -13.83 2.30 -10.18
N SER A 143 -14.65 1.68 -9.31
CA SER A 143 -15.77 2.38 -8.67
C SER A 143 -15.29 3.25 -7.51
N LYS A 144 -15.60 4.56 -7.58
CA LYS A 144 -15.35 5.53 -6.50
C LYS A 144 -16.02 5.09 -5.18
N GLU A 145 -17.28 4.66 -5.28
CA GLU A 145 -18.09 4.27 -4.11
C GLU A 145 -17.48 3.06 -3.41
N LYS A 146 -17.00 2.06 -4.18
CA LYS A 146 -16.31 0.91 -3.62
C LYS A 146 -14.97 1.29 -3.01
N LEU A 147 -14.19 2.15 -3.66
CA LEU A 147 -12.92 2.65 -3.11
C LEU A 147 -13.14 3.34 -1.76
N LEU A 148 -14.13 4.22 -1.66
CA LEU A 148 -14.48 4.91 -0.42
C LEU A 148 -14.94 3.91 0.66
N SER A 149 -15.82 2.98 0.31
CA SER A 149 -16.30 1.95 1.24
C SER A 149 -15.16 1.05 1.74
N GLU A 150 -14.23 0.65 0.87
CA GLU A 150 -13.08 -0.15 1.28
C GLU A 150 -12.09 0.66 2.13
N TYR A 151 -11.92 1.95 1.85
CA TYR A 151 -11.12 2.84 2.68
C TYR A 151 -11.72 2.96 4.09
N GLU A 152 -13.01 3.23 4.22
CA GLU A 152 -13.72 3.32 5.51
C GLU A 152 -13.63 2.03 6.34
N LYS A 153 -13.64 0.86 5.69
CA LYS A 153 -13.48 -0.43 6.38
C LYS A 153 -12.06 -0.69 6.87
N GLN A 154 -11.04 -0.24 6.13
CA GLN A 154 -9.65 -0.62 6.38
C GLN A 154 -8.84 0.47 7.08
N ALA A 155 -9.19 1.75 6.90
CA ALA A 155 -8.52 2.86 7.52
C ALA A 155 -9.02 3.10 8.95
N ARG A 156 -8.12 3.43 9.87
CA ARG A 156 -8.46 3.74 11.26
C ARG A 156 -9.03 5.14 11.42
N TYR A 157 -8.60 6.09 10.59
CA TYR A 157 -9.01 7.49 10.61
C TYR A 157 -9.52 7.88 9.22
N LYS A 158 -10.41 8.86 9.17
CA LYS A 158 -11.07 9.28 7.92
C LYS A 158 -10.13 9.98 6.95
N GLU A 159 -9.12 10.68 7.47
CA GLU A 159 -8.20 11.49 6.66
C GLU A 159 -6.76 11.41 7.21
N GLY A 160 -5.76 11.70 6.37
CA GLY A 160 -4.35 11.74 6.75
C GLY A 160 -3.68 10.38 6.88
N MET A 161 -4.32 9.30 6.42
CA MET A 161 -3.79 7.94 6.48
C MET A 161 -2.93 7.56 5.28
N LEU A 162 -2.96 8.36 4.21
CA LEU A 162 -2.19 8.08 3.01
C LEU A 162 -0.93 8.96 2.95
N TYR A 163 0.19 8.35 2.59
CA TYR A 163 1.45 9.05 2.44
C TYR A 163 1.58 9.65 1.03
N PRO A 164 1.74 10.98 0.89
CA PRO A 164 1.89 11.61 -0.42
C PRO A 164 3.16 11.20 -1.14
N GLU A 165 2.98 10.44 -2.22
CA GLU A 165 4.04 10.03 -3.13
C GLU A 165 3.47 9.51 -4.46
N THR A 166 4.35 9.05 -5.35
CA THR A 166 3.96 8.38 -6.60
C THR A 166 3.91 6.86 -6.39
N TYR A 167 2.70 6.34 -6.33
CA TYR A 167 2.43 4.91 -6.20
C TYR A 167 2.56 4.20 -7.54
N LYS A 168 3.19 3.01 -7.53
CA LYS A 168 3.25 2.09 -8.66
C LYS A 168 2.19 1.01 -8.45
N ILE A 169 1.09 1.11 -9.18
CA ILE A 169 -0.10 0.30 -8.99
C ILE A 169 -0.21 -0.73 -10.12
N PRO A 170 -0.33 -2.05 -9.82
CA PRO A 170 -0.52 -3.08 -10.83
C PRO A 170 -1.83 -2.87 -11.62
N LYS A 171 -1.77 -2.99 -12.94
CA LYS A 171 -2.98 -2.98 -13.79
C LYS A 171 -3.93 -4.12 -13.42
N GLY A 172 -5.22 -3.81 -13.35
CA GLY A 172 -6.25 -4.81 -13.04
C GLY A 172 -6.37 -5.14 -11.55
N ILE A 173 -5.76 -4.34 -10.67
CA ILE A 173 -6.01 -4.40 -9.22
C ILE A 173 -7.49 -4.06 -8.94
N ASN A 174 -8.10 -4.72 -7.98
CA ASN A 174 -9.43 -4.36 -7.51
C ASN A 174 -9.37 -3.33 -6.37
N GLU A 175 -10.52 -2.77 -5.99
CA GLU A 175 -10.64 -1.69 -5.02
C GLU A 175 -10.12 -2.09 -3.64
N GLU A 176 -10.46 -3.29 -3.15
CA GLU A 176 -10.04 -3.81 -1.84
C GLU A 176 -8.51 -3.91 -1.74
N LEU A 177 -7.88 -4.56 -2.73
CA LEU A 177 -6.43 -4.75 -2.76
C LEU A 177 -5.68 -3.43 -2.95
N LEU A 178 -6.25 -2.52 -3.73
CA LEU A 178 -5.67 -1.19 -3.92
C LEU A 178 -5.63 -0.41 -2.61
N ILE A 179 -6.74 -0.33 -1.89
CA ILE A 179 -6.79 0.36 -0.59
C ILE A 179 -5.82 -0.28 0.41
N LYS A 180 -5.79 -1.62 0.45
CA LYS A 180 -4.82 -2.34 1.29
C LYS A 180 -3.38 -1.98 0.96
N LEU A 181 -3.03 -1.92 -0.33
CA LEU A 181 -1.70 -1.53 -0.80
C LEU A 181 -1.35 -0.10 -0.34
N LEU A 182 -2.24 0.86 -0.59
CA LEU A 182 -2.02 2.27 -0.24
C LEU A 182 -1.83 2.45 1.28
N LEU A 183 -2.69 1.84 2.09
CA LEU A 183 -2.62 1.93 3.55
C LEU A 183 -1.38 1.24 4.11
N GLN A 184 -1.03 0.03 3.65
CA GLN A 184 0.17 -0.68 4.10
C GLN A 184 1.45 0.08 3.75
N HIS A 185 1.51 0.63 2.54
CA HIS A 185 2.65 1.44 2.11
C HIS A 185 2.80 2.68 2.99
N SER A 186 1.70 3.42 3.18
CA SER A 186 1.66 4.62 4.01
C SER A 186 2.03 4.33 5.47
N GLN A 187 1.50 3.26 6.06
CA GLN A 187 1.83 2.84 7.41
C GLN A 187 3.32 2.52 7.58
N ASN A 188 3.93 1.85 6.59
CA ASN A 188 5.37 1.57 6.61
C ASN A 188 6.20 2.86 6.55
N ALA A 189 5.82 3.82 5.70
CA ALA A 189 6.48 5.12 5.59
C ALA A 189 6.36 5.90 6.92
N PHE A 190 5.18 5.96 7.50
CA PHE A 190 4.92 6.64 8.78
C PHE A 190 5.65 5.97 9.94
N LYS A 191 5.65 4.65 10.01
CA LYS A 191 6.40 3.89 11.02
C LYS A 191 7.90 4.18 10.93
N THR A 192 8.45 4.19 9.72
CA THR A 192 9.87 4.51 9.48
C THR A 192 10.20 5.94 9.93
N ALA A 193 9.36 6.91 9.56
CA ALA A 193 9.55 8.30 9.96
C ALA A 193 9.39 8.50 11.48
N SER A 194 8.36 7.92 12.09
CA SER A 194 8.12 7.99 13.54
C SER A 194 9.29 7.40 14.33
N THR A 195 9.79 6.22 13.93
CA THR A 195 10.96 5.60 14.57
C THR A 195 12.19 6.50 14.48
N LYS A 196 12.37 7.22 13.36
CA LYS A 196 13.47 8.19 13.21
C LYS A 196 13.33 9.40 14.14
N PHE A 197 12.10 9.88 14.39
CA PHE A 197 11.85 11.07 15.22
C PHE A 197 11.75 10.77 16.71
N PHE A 198 11.20 9.60 17.08
CA PHE A 198 10.82 9.26 18.46
C PHE A 198 11.48 7.98 19.00
N GLY A 199 12.14 7.19 18.13
CA GLY A 199 12.66 5.86 18.47
C GLY A 199 11.62 4.74 18.41
N ASP A 200 10.32 5.07 18.34
CA ASP A 200 9.20 4.12 18.30
C ASP A 200 8.09 4.59 17.35
N TYR A 201 7.04 3.77 17.22
CA TYR A 201 5.83 4.13 16.49
C TYR A 201 4.59 3.89 17.35
N ASN A 202 3.93 4.98 17.71
CA ASN A 202 2.59 4.98 18.28
C ASN A 202 1.64 5.65 17.30
N GLU A 203 0.72 4.88 16.73
CA GLU A 203 -0.18 5.34 15.67
C GLU A 203 -1.06 6.53 16.10
N LYS A 204 -1.61 6.48 17.33
CA LYS A 204 -2.43 7.57 17.85
C LYS A 204 -1.62 8.87 17.97
N LYS A 205 -0.46 8.82 18.63
CA LYS A 205 0.44 9.97 18.78
C LYS A 205 0.88 10.51 17.41
N TRP A 206 1.16 9.63 16.45
CA TRP A 206 1.49 10.02 15.08
C TRP A 206 0.34 10.77 14.43
N HIS A 207 -0.88 10.25 14.56
CA HIS A 207 -2.08 10.87 13.97
C HIS A 207 -2.38 12.23 14.61
N ASP A 208 -2.16 12.40 15.91
CA ASP A 208 -2.28 13.71 16.58
C ASP A 208 -1.37 14.76 15.90
N TYR A 209 -0.14 14.40 15.53
CA TYR A 209 0.73 15.26 14.72
C TYR A 209 0.27 15.43 13.27
N VAL A 210 -0.35 14.41 12.68
CA VAL A 210 -0.91 14.52 11.32
C VAL A 210 -2.04 15.54 11.26
N ILE A 211 -2.88 15.64 12.30
CA ILE A 211 -3.94 16.68 12.39
C ILE A 211 -3.29 18.06 12.34
N ILE A 212 -2.30 18.36 13.19
CA ILE A 212 -1.60 19.65 13.20
C ILE A 212 -0.91 19.89 11.84
N ALA A 213 -0.20 18.89 11.33
CA ALA A 213 0.50 18.96 10.06
C ALA A 213 -0.43 19.24 8.87
N SER A 214 -1.69 18.77 8.93
CA SER A 214 -2.66 19.01 7.87
C SER A 214 -3.09 20.48 7.79
N VAL A 215 -3.19 21.14 8.94
CA VAL A 215 -3.42 22.59 8.98
C VAL A 215 -2.20 23.34 8.45
N ILE A 216 -0.98 22.98 8.91
CA ILE A 216 0.27 23.57 8.40
C ILE A 216 0.39 23.39 6.88
N GLN A 217 0.07 22.21 6.37
CA GLN A 217 0.17 21.87 4.95
C GLN A 217 -0.77 22.72 4.07
N LYS A 218 -1.93 23.09 4.60
CA LYS A 218 -2.91 23.92 3.89
C LYS A 218 -2.60 25.43 3.97
N GLU A 219 -1.83 25.86 4.98
CA GLU A 219 -1.58 27.29 5.24
C GLU A 219 -0.19 27.74 4.73
N ALA A 220 0.86 26.94 4.87
CA ALA A 220 2.21 27.37 4.53
C ALA A 220 2.39 27.55 3.01
N ALA A 221 3.02 28.68 2.61
CA ALA A 221 3.31 28.93 1.20
C ALA A 221 4.43 28.02 0.64
N ASN A 222 5.36 27.57 1.50
CA ASN A 222 6.48 26.70 1.16
C ASN A 222 6.97 25.92 2.39
N ASN A 223 7.97 25.05 2.20
CA ASN A 223 8.50 24.22 3.28
C ASN A 223 9.23 25.00 4.37
N GLU A 224 9.85 26.13 4.02
CA GLU A 224 10.62 26.98 4.94
C GLU A 224 9.71 27.68 5.94
N GLU A 225 8.47 28.02 5.55
CA GLU A 225 7.48 28.64 6.41
C GLU A 225 6.77 27.65 7.34
N MET A 226 6.74 26.35 7.01
CA MET A 226 6.00 25.35 7.78
C MET A 226 6.32 25.37 9.29
N PRO A 227 7.59 25.46 9.76
CA PRO A 227 7.89 25.54 11.18
C PRO A 227 7.39 26.85 11.84
N ILE A 228 7.33 27.95 11.08
CA ILE A 228 6.84 29.24 11.58
C ILE A 228 5.30 29.20 11.69
N VAL A 229 4.60 28.68 10.69
CA VAL A 229 3.14 28.47 10.75
C VAL A 229 2.79 27.53 11.91
N ALA A 230 3.57 26.47 12.12
CA ALA A 230 3.42 25.58 13.28
C ALA A 230 3.52 26.36 14.59
N SER A 231 4.49 27.28 14.72
CA SER A 231 4.62 28.10 15.94
C SER A 231 3.40 29.00 16.18
N VAL A 232 2.80 29.56 15.13
CA VAL A 232 1.56 30.35 15.24
C VAL A 232 0.41 29.48 15.77
N ILE A 233 0.25 28.26 15.21
CA ILE A 233 -0.78 27.31 15.67
C ILE A 233 -0.61 27.04 17.18
N TYR A 234 0.59 26.63 17.61
CA TYR A 234 0.85 26.32 19.01
C TYR A 234 0.69 27.57 19.94
N ASN A 235 1.11 28.74 19.48
CA ASN A 235 0.95 29.96 20.24
C ASN A 235 -0.53 30.31 20.44
N ARG A 236 -1.36 30.22 19.39
CA ARG A 236 -2.81 30.42 19.49
C ARG A 236 -3.48 29.40 20.40
N LEU A 237 -3.16 28.10 20.26
CA LEU A 237 -3.68 27.04 21.12
C LEU A 237 -3.33 27.29 22.61
N ARG A 238 -2.10 27.71 22.89
CA ARG A 238 -1.63 27.99 24.27
C ARG A 238 -2.42 29.07 24.97
N ILE A 239 -2.90 30.06 24.22
CA ILE A 239 -3.67 31.20 24.81
C ILE A 239 -5.19 31.07 24.60
N GLY A 240 -5.69 29.91 24.12
CA GLY A 240 -7.12 29.71 23.86
C GLY A 240 -7.66 30.52 22.67
N MET A 241 -6.80 30.97 21.76
CA MET A 241 -7.20 31.71 20.58
C MET A 241 -7.63 30.75 19.46
N LYS A 242 -8.79 31.03 18.82
CA LYS A 242 -9.23 30.26 17.65
C LYS A 242 -8.21 30.32 16.53
N LEU A 243 -8.03 29.21 15.79
CA LEU A 243 -7.02 29.16 14.74
C LEU A 243 -7.37 30.05 13.54
N GLN A 244 -8.65 30.20 13.19
CA GLN A 244 -9.13 31.06 12.09
C GLN A 244 -8.31 30.91 10.81
N MET A 245 -8.15 29.68 10.37
CA MET A 245 -7.34 29.29 9.22
C MET A 245 -8.24 28.82 8.08
N ASP A 246 -8.21 29.52 6.95
CA ASP A 246 -9.04 29.25 5.77
C ASP A 246 -8.83 27.83 5.24
N GLY A 247 -7.58 27.37 5.22
CA GLY A 247 -7.21 26.06 4.71
C GLY A 247 -7.92 24.90 5.41
N THR A 248 -8.39 25.09 6.67
CA THR A 248 -9.13 24.05 7.38
C THR A 248 -10.51 23.77 6.76
N LEU A 249 -11.08 24.71 6.02
CA LEU A 249 -12.34 24.55 5.30
C LEU A 249 -12.18 23.83 3.94
N ASN A 250 -10.95 23.54 3.50
CA ASN A 250 -10.67 22.72 2.31
C ASN A 250 -10.55 21.23 2.65
N TYR A 251 -11.46 20.69 3.44
CA TYR A 251 -11.57 19.29 3.81
C TYR A 251 -12.45 18.48 2.84
N GLY A 252 -12.29 17.18 2.80
CA GLY A 252 -13.12 16.26 2.04
C GLY A 252 -13.24 16.65 0.57
N GLU A 253 -14.44 16.70 0.04
CA GLU A 253 -14.71 17.08 -1.36
C GLU A 253 -14.44 18.57 -1.64
N TYR A 254 -14.26 19.36 -0.59
CA TYR A 254 -14.01 20.80 -0.71
C TYR A 254 -12.54 21.17 -0.90
N SER A 255 -11.64 20.20 -1.15
CA SER A 255 -10.18 20.44 -1.24
C SER A 255 -9.79 21.61 -2.15
N HIS A 256 -10.50 21.80 -3.25
CA HIS A 256 -10.24 22.84 -4.25
C HIS A 256 -11.29 23.93 -4.29
N THR A 257 -12.19 23.97 -3.31
CA THR A 257 -13.27 24.96 -3.26
C THR A 257 -12.76 26.28 -2.73
N LYS A 258 -13.09 27.38 -3.42
CA LYS A 258 -12.76 28.72 -2.94
C LYS A 258 -13.46 29.01 -1.61
N ILE A 259 -12.70 29.46 -0.61
CA ILE A 259 -13.23 29.87 0.66
C ILE A 259 -13.86 31.27 0.51
N THR A 260 -15.11 31.38 0.91
CA THR A 260 -15.88 32.62 0.85
C THR A 260 -16.32 33.04 2.27
N PRO A 261 -16.56 34.34 2.53
CA PRO A 261 -17.12 34.78 3.80
C PRO A 261 -18.45 34.12 4.16
N GLN A 262 -19.25 33.76 3.15
CA GLN A 262 -20.50 33.02 3.33
C GLN A 262 -20.23 31.64 3.88
N ARG A 263 -19.29 30.88 3.29
CA ARG A 263 -18.93 29.54 3.75
C ARG A 263 -18.36 29.53 5.15
N ILE A 264 -17.50 30.51 5.50
CA ILE A 264 -16.99 30.66 6.85
C ILE A 264 -18.14 30.80 7.88
N ARG A 265 -19.22 31.52 7.51
CA ARG A 265 -20.37 31.71 8.38
C ARG A 265 -21.31 30.49 8.43
N GLU A 266 -21.43 29.74 7.34
CA GLU A 266 -22.46 28.70 7.21
C GLU A 266 -21.92 27.30 7.56
N ASP A 267 -20.62 27.05 7.40
CA ASP A 267 -20.05 25.76 7.72
C ASP A 267 -20.02 25.52 9.24
N GLU A 268 -20.79 24.53 9.70
CA GLU A 268 -20.88 24.14 11.12
C GLU A 268 -19.98 22.94 11.48
N SER A 269 -19.18 22.46 10.52
CA SER A 269 -18.31 21.31 10.74
C SER A 269 -17.20 21.61 11.76
N SER A 270 -16.67 20.57 12.40
CA SER A 270 -15.51 20.67 13.29
C SER A 270 -14.24 21.17 12.59
N TYR A 271 -14.23 21.26 11.27
CA TYR A 271 -13.14 21.83 10.48
C TYR A 271 -13.16 23.36 10.47
N ASN A 272 -14.27 23.99 10.82
CA ASN A 272 -14.37 25.45 10.83
C ASN A 272 -13.70 26.06 12.06
N THR A 273 -12.41 26.33 11.95
CA THR A 273 -11.59 26.93 13.03
C THR A 273 -11.89 28.42 13.30
N TYR A 274 -12.81 29.03 12.56
CA TYR A 274 -13.40 30.32 12.90
C TYR A 274 -14.50 30.20 13.97
N LYS A 275 -15.23 29.07 13.97
CA LYS A 275 -16.32 28.82 14.91
C LYS A 275 -15.88 27.99 16.11
N HIS A 276 -15.07 26.99 15.89
CA HIS A 276 -14.62 26.07 16.93
C HIS A 276 -13.22 26.41 17.42
N GLU A 277 -13.01 26.25 18.73
CA GLU A 277 -11.70 26.40 19.39
C GLU A 277 -10.88 25.13 19.20
N GLY A 278 -9.56 25.29 19.23
CA GLY A 278 -8.64 24.15 19.10
C GLY A 278 -8.38 23.70 17.66
N LEU A 279 -7.91 22.48 17.55
CA LEU A 279 -7.65 21.81 16.26
C LEU A 279 -8.94 21.21 15.69
N PRO A 280 -9.02 21.00 14.37
CA PRO A 280 -10.07 20.16 13.80
C PRO A 280 -10.08 18.77 14.45
N ALA A 281 -11.25 18.12 14.50
CA ALA A 281 -11.38 16.79 15.10
C ALA A 281 -10.62 15.69 14.31
N GLU A 282 -10.39 15.92 13.03
CA GLU A 282 -9.68 15.01 12.10
C GLU A 282 -8.70 15.82 11.24
N ALA A 283 -7.75 15.13 10.60
CA ALA A 283 -6.87 15.77 9.63
C ALA A 283 -7.66 16.39 8.46
N VAL A 284 -7.19 17.51 7.93
CA VAL A 284 -7.83 18.21 6.79
C VAL A 284 -7.47 17.58 5.46
N CYS A 285 -6.29 16.98 5.36
CA CYS A 285 -5.74 16.42 4.13
C CYS A 285 -4.60 15.43 4.43
N ASN A 286 -4.10 14.76 3.41
CA ASN A 286 -2.87 13.98 3.47
C ASN A 286 -1.64 14.90 3.44
N VAL A 287 -0.62 14.59 4.24
CA VAL A 287 0.45 15.53 4.60
C VAL A 287 1.85 15.04 4.20
N SER A 288 2.71 15.98 3.84
CA SER A 288 4.14 15.71 3.64
C SER A 288 4.86 15.43 4.96
N LEU A 289 6.00 14.72 4.90
CA LEU A 289 6.87 14.57 6.07
C LEU A 289 7.44 15.90 6.56
N ASN A 290 7.58 16.92 5.70
CA ASN A 290 8.00 18.26 6.10
C ASN A 290 6.97 18.93 7.02
N ALA A 291 5.68 18.81 6.69
CA ALA A 291 4.61 19.32 7.54
C ALA A 291 4.55 18.59 8.89
N ILE A 292 4.71 17.25 8.90
CA ILE A 292 4.78 16.47 10.14
C ILE A 292 6.01 16.89 10.97
N LYS A 293 7.17 17.03 10.34
CA LYS A 293 8.39 17.50 11.01
C LYS A 293 8.20 18.88 11.62
N ALA A 294 7.53 19.80 10.92
CA ALA A 294 7.20 21.13 11.41
C ALA A 294 6.24 21.09 12.62
N ALA A 295 5.25 20.19 12.57
CA ALA A 295 4.34 19.97 13.71
C ALA A 295 5.06 19.43 14.95
N ILE A 296 6.08 18.56 14.77
CA ILE A 296 6.88 17.98 15.87
C ILE A 296 7.90 19.00 16.40
N PHE A 297 8.52 19.78 15.50
CA PHE A 297 9.61 20.70 15.78
C PHE A 297 9.26 22.11 15.27
N PRO A 298 8.30 22.82 15.90
CA PRO A 298 7.93 24.17 15.50
C PRO A 298 9.08 25.15 15.72
N ALA A 299 9.11 26.22 14.95
CA ALA A 299 10.01 27.34 15.20
C ALA A 299 9.72 27.99 16.56
N LYS A 300 10.74 28.53 17.19
CA LYS A 300 10.57 29.33 18.41
C LYS A 300 10.24 30.77 18.02
N SER A 301 8.99 31.19 18.21
CA SER A 301 8.54 32.55 17.93
C SER A 301 7.35 32.92 18.81
N ASP A 302 7.04 34.20 18.87
CA ASP A 302 5.84 34.73 19.54
C ASP A 302 4.77 35.20 18.53
N TYR A 303 4.89 34.76 17.26
CA TYR A 303 3.94 35.11 16.22
C TYR A 303 2.54 34.56 16.53
N LEU A 304 1.53 35.41 16.33
CA LEU A 304 0.11 35.06 16.46
C LEU A 304 -0.67 35.28 15.17
N TYR A 305 -0.15 36.08 14.24
CA TYR A 305 -0.84 36.47 13.01
C TYR A 305 0.11 36.28 11.81
N PHE A 306 -0.48 35.95 10.67
CA PHE A 306 0.21 35.98 9.40
C PHE A 306 -0.74 36.36 8.27
N MET A 307 -0.21 36.87 7.18
CA MET A 307 -0.94 37.20 5.97
C MET A 307 -0.03 37.01 4.77
N ARG A 308 -0.62 36.69 3.63
CA ARG A 308 0.15 36.54 2.40
C ARG A 308 0.54 37.91 1.83
N ASP A 309 1.81 38.12 1.57
CA ASP A 309 2.33 39.24 0.79
C ASP A 309 2.09 38.98 -0.70
N LYS A 310 1.33 39.87 -1.34
CA LYS A 310 0.97 39.78 -2.75
C LYS A 310 2.17 39.93 -3.69
N SER A 311 3.23 40.61 -3.26
CA SER A 311 4.42 40.91 -4.06
C SER A 311 5.39 39.73 -4.09
N THR A 312 5.59 39.05 -2.96
CA THR A 312 6.53 37.96 -2.80
C THR A 312 5.88 36.57 -2.83
N GLY A 313 4.59 36.51 -2.55
CA GLY A 313 3.85 35.25 -2.37
C GLY A 313 4.14 34.54 -1.06
N GLN A 314 5.05 35.06 -0.21
CA GLN A 314 5.38 34.55 1.12
C GLN A 314 4.46 35.16 2.20
N HIS A 315 4.56 34.68 3.44
CA HIS A 315 3.79 35.26 4.54
C HIS A 315 4.59 36.26 5.34
N ILE A 316 3.90 37.33 5.75
CA ILE A 316 4.36 38.31 6.77
C ILE A 316 3.79 37.84 8.09
N PHE A 317 4.67 37.55 9.06
CA PHE A 317 4.29 37.11 10.42
C PHE A 317 4.39 38.24 11.41
N THR A 318 3.40 38.37 12.31
CA THR A 318 3.36 39.46 13.34
C THR A 318 2.90 38.87 14.68
N THR A 319 3.30 39.58 15.76
CA THR A 319 3.00 39.16 17.14
C THR A 319 1.71 39.77 17.69
N ASN A 320 1.23 40.88 17.11
CA ASN A 320 0.05 41.58 17.57
C ASN A 320 -0.85 42.03 16.41
N ILE A 321 -2.13 42.32 16.76
CA ILE A 321 -3.16 42.65 15.76
C ILE A 321 -2.91 44.02 15.09
N ASN A 322 -2.28 44.99 15.80
CA ASN A 322 -2.04 46.31 15.24
C ASN A 322 -1.04 46.26 14.10
N ASP A 323 0.06 45.51 14.25
CA ASP A 323 1.06 45.30 13.19
C ASP A 323 0.50 44.45 12.06
N HIS A 324 -0.33 43.46 12.36
CA HIS A 324 -1.06 42.71 11.36
C HIS A 324 -1.96 43.62 10.51
N ASN A 325 -2.76 44.47 11.13
CA ASN A 325 -3.65 45.41 10.44
C ASN A 325 -2.87 46.42 9.57
N LYS A 326 -1.70 46.92 10.04
CA LYS A 326 -0.79 47.75 9.22
C LYS A 326 -0.30 47.01 8.00
N ALA A 327 0.15 45.75 8.15
CA ALA A 327 0.59 44.90 7.03
C ALA A 327 -0.54 44.67 6.02
N VAL A 328 -1.77 44.40 6.48
CA VAL A 328 -2.95 44.25 5.60
C VAL A 328 -3.26 45.55 4.87
N ALA A 329 -3.20 46.69 5.54
CA ALA A 329 -3.44 48.00 4.92
C ALA A 329 -2.41 48.34 3.83
N ALA A 330 -1.16 47.97 4.02
CA ALA A 330 -0.07 48.18 3.06
C ALA A 330 -0.23 47.35 1.77
N GLN A 331 -1.08 46.31 1.76
CA GLN A 331 -1.34 45.42 0.62
C GLN A 331 -2.61 45.77 -0.16
N ARG A 332 -3.36 46.78 0.29
CA ARG A 332 -4.55 47.32 -0.39
C ARG A 332 -4.19 48.38 -1.40
#